data_585dcc4035d6560efd71593fbb5e78a7
#
_entry.id   585dcc4035d6560efd71593fbb5e78a7
#
_cell.length_a   1.000
_cell.length_b   1.000
_cell.length_c   1.000
_cell.angle_alpha   90.00
_cell.angle_beta   90.00
_cell.angle_gamma   90.00
#
_symmetry.space_group_name_H-M   'P 1'
#
loop_
_entity.id
_entity.type
_entity.pdbx_description
1 polymer ?
#
loop_
_entity_poly.entity_id
_entity_poly.type
_entity_poly.pdbx_seq_one_letter_code
_entity_poly.pdbx_strand_id
1 'polypeptide(L)'
;NSFGCLVQCKNCEQFHLGFGNVVLILSHDEFIRFSDQVQHIHSVHFEEKQQNNEKIYMHTDSSKLALAFSLKEWIKLYQLLEESRFMLSATELISQA
;
A
#
# COMPACT_ATOMS: atom_id res chain seq x y z
N ASN A 1 4.12 4.20 -9.97
CA ASN A 1 3.57 3.70 -11.22
C ASN A 1 2.37 4.56 -11.67
N SER A 2 1.75 4.21 -12.77
CA SER A 2 0.64 5.01 -13.33
C SER A 2 -0.63 4.98 -12.48
N PHE A 3 -0.76 4.02 -11.58
CA PHE A 3 -1.90 3.89 -10.67
C PHE A 3 -1.84 4.87 -9.52
N GLY A 4 -0.65 5.09 -8.99
CA GLY A 4 -0.47 5.97 -7.85
C GLY A 4 0.98 6.27 -7.56
N CYS A 5 1.21 6.97 -6.49
CA CYS A 5 2.56 7.34 -6.09
C CYS A 5 2.68 7.38 -4.57
N LEU A 6 3.91 7.20 -4.11
CA LEU A 6 4.27 7.36 -2.71
C LEU A 6 5.26 8.51 -2.59
N VAL A 7 4.95 9.48 -1.74
CA VAL A 7 5.82 10.61 -1.47
C VAL A 7 6.15 10.64 0.01
N GLN A 8 7.43 10.64 0.33
CA GLN A 8 7.90 10.78 1.71
C GLN A 8 8.16 12.24 2.01
N CYS A 9 7.55 12.73 3.09
CA CYS A 9 7.84 14.06 3.60
C CYS A 9 9.09 13.99 4.47
N LYS A 10 10.15 14.67 4.06
CA LYS A 10 11.43 14.60 4.77
C LYS A 10 11.40 15.25 6.15
N ASN A 11 10.58 16.29 6.33
CA ASN A 11 10.57 17.09 7.55
C ASN A 11 9.50 16.67 8.56
N CYS A 12 8.48 15.91 8.13
CA CYS A 12 7.35 15.54 8.97
C CYS A 12 7.24 14.04 9.22
N GLU A 13 8.16 13.25 8.69
CA GLU A 13 8.22 11.79 8.86
C GLU A 13 6.92 11.09 8.45
N GLN A 14 6.23 11.64 7.45
CA GLN A 14 4.98 11.09 6.95
C GLN A 14 5.12 10.62 5.52
N PHE A 15 4.30 9.64 5.17
CA PHE A 15 4.17 9.15 3.81
C PHE A 15 2.81 9.54 3.26
N HIS A 16 2.80 10.08 2.05
CA HIS A 16 1.58 10.38 1.33
C HIS A 16 1.43 9.36 0.21
N LEU A 17 0.50 8.44 0.41
CA LEU A 17 0.22 7.39 -0.58
C LEU A 17 -1.03 7.79 -1.35
N GLY A 18 -0.84 8.15 -2.61
CA GLY A 18 -1.95 8.55 -3.49
C GLY A 18 -2.25 7.49 -4.52
N PHE A 19 -3.51 7.13 -4.67
CA PHE A 19 -3.99 6.23 -5.72
C PHE A 19 -5.44 6.54 -6.02
N GLY A 20 -5.79 6.55 -7.31
CA GLY A 20 -7.15 6.94 -7.72
C GLY A 20 -7.51 8.32 -7.16
N ASN A 21 -8.62 8.39 -6.45
CA ASN A 21 -9.11 9.62 -5.82
C ASN A 21 -8.74 9.73 -4.34
N VAL A 22 -7.87 8.85 -3.85
CA VAL A 22 -7.58 8.74 -2.42
C VAL A 22 -6.13 9.10 -2.16
N VAL A 23 -5.91 9.87 -1.09
CA VAL A 23 -4.58 10.10 -0.54
C VAL A 23 -4.61 9.68 0.92
N LEU A 24 -3.75 8.73 1.27
CA LEU A 24 -3.56 8.32 2.66
C LEU A 24 -2.31 9.00 3.20
N ILE A 25 -2.45 9.63 4.36
CA ILE A 25 -1.32 10.25 5.05
C ILE A 25 -0.97 9.34 6.23
N LEU A 26 0.20 8.73 6.18
CA LEU A 26 0.59 7.67 7.10
C LEU A 26 1.91 8.03 7.78
N SER A 27 2.02 7.74 9.08
CA SER A 27 3.32 7.73 9.73
C SER A 27 4.15 6.55 9.22
N HIS A 28 5.42 6.50 9.59
CA HIS A 28 6.27 5.38 9.20
C HIS A 28 5.69 4.03 9.66
N ASP A 29 5.27 3.96 10.93
CA ASP A 29 4.69 2.73 11.48
C ASP A 29 3.38 2.37 10.82
N GLU A 30 2.53 3.36 10.55
CA GLU A 30 1.26 3.15 9.84
C GLU A 30 1.49 2.65 8.42
N PHE A 31 2.49 3.20 7.73
CA PHE A 31 2.85 2.75 6.39
C PHE A 31 3.30 1.29 6.39
N ILE A 32 4.15 0.91 7.34
CA ILE A 32 4.62 -0.48 7.45
C ILE A 32 3.45 -1.42 7.72
N ARG A 33 2.55 -1.06 8.64
CA ARG A 33 1.36 -1.88 8.95
C ARG A 33 0.44 -1.99 7.75
N PHE A 34 0.23 -0.90 7.03
CA PHE A 34 -0.59 -0.91 5.82
C PHE A 34 0.01 -1.83 4.76
N SER A 35 1.30 -1.72 4.53
CA SER A 35 2.02 -2.54 3.57
C SER A 35 1.96 -4.03 3.96
N ASP A 36 2.16 -4.35 5.24
CA ASP A 36 2.07 -5.72 5.73
C ASP A 36 0.66 -6.28 5.57
N GLN A 37 -0.36 -5.48 5.81
CA GLN A 37 -1.75 -5.88 5.62
C GLN A 37 -2.03 -6.20 4.15
N VAL A 38 -1.55 -5.38 3.23
CA VAL A 38 -1.71 -5.63 1.79
C VAL A 38 -1.03 -6.94 1.40
N GLN A 39 0.19 -7.18 1.87
CA GLN A 39 0.91 -8.43 1.60
C GLN A 39 0.15 -9.65 2.15
N HIS A 40 -0.36 -9.53 3.35
CA HIS A 40 -1.12 -10.61 3.97
C HIS A 40 -2.38 -10.94 3.17
N ILE A 41 -3.18 -9.94 2.82
CA ILE A 41 -4.39 -10.13 2.04
C ILE A 41 -4.06 -10.74 0.68
N HIS A 42 -2.99 -10.26 0.03
CA HIS A 42 -2.58 -10.78 -1.26
C HIS A 42 -2.22 -12.28 -1.17
N SER A 43 -1.44 -12.66 -0.17
CA SER A 43 -1.00 -14.05 -0.03
C SER A 43 -2.14 -15.01 0.34
N VAL A 44 -3.15 -14.53 1.08
CA VAL A 44 -4.21 -15.40 1.61
C VAL A 44 -5.45 -15.40 0.73
N HIS A 45 -5.84 -14.25 0.19
CA HIS A 45 -7.15 -14.08 -0.44
C HIS A 45 -7.13 -13.82 -1.96
N PHE A 46 -5.98 -13.47 -2.53
CA PHE A 46 -5.95 -13.00 -3.92
C PHE A 46 -6.41 -14.08 -4.90
N GLU A 47 -5.93 -15.31 -4.78
CA GLU A 47 -6.31 -16.39 -5.70
C GLU A 47 -7.82 -16.67 -5.65
N GLU A 48 -8.37 -16.72 -4.46
CA GLU A 48 -9.80 -16.92 -4.27
C GLU A 48 -10.62 -15.82 -4.93
N LYS A 49 -10.23 -14.55 -4.70
CA LYS A 49 -10.92 -13.40 -5.29
C LYS A 49 -10.78 -13.39 -6.80
N GLN A 50 -9.63 -13.78 -7.32
CA GLN A 50 -9.38 -13.86 -8.75
C GLN A 50 -10.29 -14.90 -9.41
N GLN A 51 -10.42 -16.08 -8.81
CA GLN A 51 -11.28 -17.15 -9.33
C GLN A 51 -12.75 -16.73 -9.38
N ASN A 52 -13.19 -15.97 -8.40
CA ASN A 52 -14.58 -15.53 -8.27
C ASN A 52 -14.85 -14.17 -8.91
N ASN A 53 -13.82 -13.52 -9.45
CA ASN A 53 -13.89 -12.17 -10.03
C ASN A 53 -14.50 -11.17 -9.04
N GLU A 54 -14.11 -11.26 -7.77
CA GLU A 54 -14.60 -10.40 -6.72
C GLU A 54 -13.66 -9.22 -6.47
N LYS A 55 -14.21 -8.13 -5.93
CA LYS A 55 -13.41 -7.01 -5.46
C LYS A 55 -12.74 -7.35 -4.14
N ILE A 56 -11.62 -6.71 -3.86
CA ILE A 56 -10.91 -6.84 -2.59
C ILE A 56 -11.23 -5.62 -1.75
N TYR A 57 -11.70 -5.87 -0.53
CA TYR A 57 -12.02 -4.82 0.43
C TYR A 57 -10.99 -4.80 1.53
N MET A 58 -10.59 -3.60 1.93
CA MET A 58 -9.58 -3.40 2.94
C MET A 58 -10.08 -2.35 3.92
N HIS A 59 -10.12 -2.71 5.21
CA HIS A 59 -10.54 -1.79 6.25
C HIS A 59 -9.41 -0.85 6.63
N THR A 60 -9.78 0.41 6.89
CA THR A 60 -8.84 1.41 7.40
C THR A 60 -8.95 1.45 8.93
N ASP A 61 -8.10 2.29 9.56
CA ASP A 61 -8.19 2.52 11.00
C ASP A 61 -9.51 3.19 11.40
N SER A 62 -10.19 3.85 10.46
CA SER A 62 -11.52 4.39 10.69
C SER A 62 -12.56 3.29 10.48
N SER A 63 -13.42 3.07 11.48
CA SER A 63 -14.48 2.07 11.40
C SER A 63 -15.54 2.43 10.35
N LYS A 64 -15.51 3.64 9.82
CA LYS A 64 -16.48 4.14 8.86
C LYS A 64 -15.98 4.16 7.42
N LEU A 65 -14.72 3.77 7.20
CA LEU A 65 -14.11 3.84 5.88
C LEU A 65 -13.45 2.52 5.53
N ALA A 66 -13.82 1.97 4.38
CA ALA A 66 -13.15 0.82 3.80
C ALA A 66 -12.76 1.16 2.36
N LEU A 67 -11.66 0.58 1.91
CA LEU A 67 -11.19 0.74 0.54
C LEU A 67 -11.61 -0.48 -0.27
N ALA A 68 -12.10 -0.26 -1.47
CA ALA A 68 -12.53 -1.32 -2.37
C ALA A 68 -11.69 -1.26 -3.65
N PHE A 69 -11.09 -2.38 -4.02
CA PHE A 69 -10.23 -2.48 -5.20
C PHE A 69 -10.75 -3.52 -6.17
N SER A 70 -10.75 -3.19 -7.46
CA SER A 70 -10.84 -4.22 -8.48
C SER A 70 -9.54 -5.05 -8.44
N LEU A 71 -9.54 -6.22 -9.07
CA LEU A 71 -8.35 -7.05 -9.11
C LEU A 71 -7.18 -6.33 -9.80
N LYS A 72 -7.45 -5.59 -10.86
CA LYS A 72 -6.42 -4.82 -11.57
C LYS A 72 -5.84 -3.72 -10.68
N GLU A 73 -6.70 -3.01 -9.97
CA GLU A 73 -6.27 -1.96 -9.03
C GLU A 73 -5.45 -2.55 -7.89
N TRP A 74 -5.87 -3.71 -7.38
CA TRP A 74 -5.16 -4.39 -6.31
C TRP A 74 -3.74 -4.78 -6.72
N ILE A 75 -3.58 -5.35 -7.91
CA ILE A 75 -2.26 -5.73 -8.42
C ILE A 75 -1.35 -4.50 -8.51
N LYS A 76 -1.87 -3.39 -9.01
CA LYS A 76 -1.11 -2.16 -9.12
C LYS A 76 -0.72 -1.58 -7.75
N LEU A 77 -1.62 -1.64 -6.78
CA LEU A 77 -1.33 -1.24 -5.41
C LEU A 77 -0.23 -2.12 -4.81
N TYR A 78 -0.35 -3.43 -4.97
CA TYR A 78 0.63 -4.37 -4.47
C TYR A 78 2.01 -4.08 -5.07
N GLN A 79 2.09 -3.87 -6.38
CA GLN A 79 3.34 -3.56 -7.06
C GLN A 79 3.93 -2.23 -6.58
N LEU A 80 3.10 -1.22 -6.39
CA LEU A 80 3.54 0.08 -5.90
C LEU A 80 4.18 -0.05 -4.51
N LEU A 81 3.56 -0.81 -3.62
CA LEU A 81 4.07 -1.02 -2.27
C LEU A 81 5.36 -1.84 -2.26
N GLU A 82 5.46 -2.87 -3.11
CA GLU A 82 6.68 -3.66 -3.23
C GLU A 82 7.86 -2.81 -3.71
N GLU A 83 7.65 -2.00 -4.73
CA GLU A 83 8.67 -1.08 -5.23
C GLU A 83 9.09 -0.09 -4.15
N SER A 84 8.12 0.46 -3.42
CA SER A 84 8.37 1.44 -2.36
C SER A 84 9.15 0.84 -1.20
N ARG A 85 8.81 -0.37 -0.78
CA ARG A 85 9.52 -1.07 0.30
C ARG A 85 10.95 -1.35 -0.10
N PHE A 86 11.18 -1.78 -1.33
CA PHE A 86 12.52 -2.03 -1.85
C PHE A 86 13.36 -0.75 -1.81
N MET A 87 12.80 0.37 -2.28
CA MET A 87 13.51 1.65 -2.30
C MET A 87 13.83 2.15 -0.90
N LEU A 88 12.90 2.00 0.06
CA LEU A 88 13.14 2.40 1.44
C LEU A 88 14.23 1.55 2.09
N SER A 89 14.23 0.24 1.86
CA SER A 89 15.27 -0.64 2.40
C SER A 89 16.63 -0.29 1.84
N ALA A 90 16.73 0.00 0.54
CA ALA A 90 17.98 0.41 -0.09
C ALA A 90 18.49 1.74 0.51
N THR A 91 17.58 2.70 0.73
CA THR A 91 17.92 3.99 1.32
C THR A 91 18.43 3.82 2.75
N GLU A 92 17.81 2.98 3.55
CA GLU A 92 18.23 2.69 4.91
C GLU A 92 19.63 2.06 4.95
N LEU A 93 19.90 1.10 4.05
CA LEU A 93 21.21 0.48 3.97
C LEU A 93 22.30 1.48 3.61
N ILE A 94 22.02 2.37 2.66
CA ILE A 94 22.96 3.42 2.27
C ILE A 94 23.20 4.39 3.44
N SER A 95 22.15 4.75 4.17
CA SER A 95 22.26 5.66 5.31
C SER A 95 23.07 5.10 6.45
N GLN A 96 23.11 3.79 6.60
CA GLN A 96 23.85 3.09 7.65
C GLN A 96 25.31 2.86 7.27
N ALA A 97 25.62 2.98 6.02
CA ALA A 97 26.99 2.83 5.53
C ALA A 97 27.78 4.11 5.71
#